data_0ac058dc885fab2a094e24bd5d47dccd
#
_entry.id   0ac058dc885fab2a094e24bd5d47dccd
#
_cell.length_a   1.000
_cell.length_b   1.000
_cell.length_c   1.000
_cell.angle_alpha   90.00
_cell.angle_beta   90.00
_cell.angle_gamma   90.00
#
_symmetry.space_group_name_H-M   'P 1'
#
loop_
_entity.id
_entity.type
_entity.pdbx_description
1 polymer ?
#
loop_
_entity_poly.entity_id
_entity_poly.type
_entity_poly.pdbx_seq_one_letter_code
_entity_poly.pdbx_strand_id
1 'polypeptide(L)'
;MGQFEQLDQLLETQDGMLRTAQVVSAGISKPVFYDYVHSRELERVAHGIYLSKDAWVDAMYLLHLRVEQAVFSHETALFFHDLTDREPLEYTVTVKTGYNPSKLKAEGVQVFTIKAELHGVGLTTAQTPFGHTVPVYDLERTICDLLRSRNNMEMQTFQGALKMYARRKDKDLRTLMRYAGMFRVEKILRQYLELSLIHISEPTRQAEIS
;
A
#
# COMPACT_ATOMS: atom_id res chain seq x y z
N MET A 1 -10.19 3.82 -38.21
CA MET A 1 -9.53 2.99 -37.20
C MET A 1 -10.55 1.97 -36.71
N GLY A 2 -10.24 0.71 -36.83
CA GLY A 2 -11.14 -0.37 -36.40
C GLY A 2 -11.21 -0.46 -34.89
N GLN A 3 -12.31 -1.01 -34.34
CA GLN A 3 -12.43 -1.13 -32.87
C GLN A 3 -11.36 -2.03 -32.25
N PHE A 4 -10.85 -3.02 -32.98
CA PHE A 4 -9.74 -3.86 -32.54
C PHE A 4 -8.42 -3.09 -32.50
N GLU A 5 -8.15 -2.22 -33.48
CA GLU A 5 -6.97 -1.34 -33.48
C GLU A 5 -7.00 -0.38 -32.28
N GLN A 6 -8.17 0.13 -31.91
CA GLN A 6 -8.32 0.95 -30.70
C GLN A 6 -8.04 0.15 -29.43
N LEU A 7 -8.47 -1.12 -29.36
CA LEU A 7 -8.19 -2.01 -28.24
C LEU A 7 -6.71 -2.39 -28.18
N ASP A 8 -6.05 -2.62 -29.33
CA ASP A 8 -4.58 -2.85 -29.37
C ASP A 8 -3.82 -1.65 -28.80
N GLN A 9 -4.18 -0.42 -29.18
CA GLN A 9 -3.57 0.80 -28.62
C GLN A 9 -3.84 0.97 -27.12
N LEU A 10 -5.08 0.68 -26.68
CA LEU A 10 -5.41 0.71 -25.24
C LEU A 10 -4.60 -0.32 -24.47
N LEU A 11 -4.42 -1.52 -25.02
CA LEU A 11 -3.65 -2.58 -24.40
C LEU A 11 -2.17 -2.20 -24.25
N GLU A 12 -1.57 -1.63 -25.28
CA GLU A 12 -0.19 -1.14 -25.25
C GLU A 12 0.01 0.00 -24.25
N THR A 13 -0.91 0.99 -24.21
CA THR A 13 -0.82 2.14 -23.30
C THR A 13 -1.10 1.80 -21.84
N GLN A 14 -1.62 0.62 -21.57
CA GLN A 14 -1.98 0.13 -20.24
C GLN A 14 -1.15 -1.11 -19.84
N ASP A 15 0.07 -1.21 -20.33
CA ASP A 15 1.01 -2.27 -19.98
C ASP A 15 0.44 -3.69 -20.12
N GLY A 16 -0.38 -3.91 -21.14
CA GLY A 16 -1.01 -5.20 -21.40
C GLY A 16 -2.26 -5.51 -20.57
N MET A 17 -2.85 -4.50 -19.89
CA MET A 17 -4.05 -4.67 -19.09
C MET A 17 -5.25 -3.90 -19.68
N LEU A 18 -6.42 -4.55 -19.76
CA LEU A 18 -7.68 -3.89 -20.13
C LEU A 18 -8.73 -4.09 -19.04
N ARG A 19 -9.48 -3.02 -18.77
CA ARG A 19 -10.64 -3.05 -17.87
C ARG A 19 -11.93 -2.86 -18.67
N THR A 20 -12.92 -3.72 -18.45
CA THR A 20 -14.23 -3.62 -19.13
C THR A 20 -14.84 -2.23 -18.99
N ALA A 21 -14.74 -1.60 -17.81
CA ALA A 21 -15.28 -0.26 -17.58
C ALA A 21 -14.60 0.80 -18.46
N GLN A 22 -13.28 0.73 -18.60
CA GLN A 22 -12.48 1.64 -19.43
C GLN A 22 -12.81 1.47 -20.93
N VAL A 23 -12.90 0.23 -21.38
CA VAL A 23 -13.26 -0.09 -22.78
C VAL A 23 -14.65 0.43 -23.14
N VAL A 24 -15.63 0.23 -22.25
CA VAL A 24 -16.98 0.76 -22.44
C VAL A 24 -16.99 2.29 -22.43
N SER A 25 -16.21 2.94 -21.56
CA SER A 25 -16.08 4.41 -21.53
C SER A 25 -15.42 4.96 -22.80
N ALA A 26 -14.58 4.17 -23.48
CA ALA A 26 -14.01 4.51 -24.79
C ALA A 26 -15.00 4.29 -25.96
N GLY A 27 -16.26 3.92 -25.67
CA GLY A 27 -17.29 3.73 -26.68
C GLY A 27 -17.31 2.36 -27.37
N ILE A 28 -16.52 1.40 -26.88
CA ILE A 28 -16.48 0.04 -27.44
C ILE A 28 -17.48 -0.84 -26.70
N SER A 29 -18.32 -1.55 -27.47
CA SER A 29 -19.34 -2.41 -26.88
C SER A 29 -18.76 -3.67 -26.22
N LYS A 30 -19.44 -4.18 -25.17
CA LYS A 30 -19.00 -5.40 -24.48
C LYS A 30 -18.87 -6.63 -25.39
N PRO A 31 -19.79 -6.90 -26.36
CA PRO A 31 -19.59 -8.02 -27.26
C PRO A 31 -18.27 -7.94 -28.03
N VAL A 32 -17.99 -6.80 -28.67
CA VAL A 32 -16.72 -6.58 -29.39
C VAL A 32 -15.49 -6.73 -28.47
N PHE A 33 -15.59 -6.24 -27.25
CA PHE A 33 -14.53 -6.43 -26.27
C PHE A 33 -14.28 -7.91 -25.93
N TYR A 34 -15.33 -8.71 -25.74
CA TYR A 34 -15.18 -10.12 -25.44
C TYR A 34 -14.68 -10.93 -26.66
N ASP A 35 -15.08 -10.57 -27.88
CA ASP A 35 -14.49 -11.14 -29.10
C ASP A 35 -12.99 -10.83 -29.19
N TYR A 36 -12.60 -9.60 -28.86
CA TYR A 36 -11.20 -9.19 -28.78
C TYR A 36 -10.42 -9.99 -27.71
N VAL A 37 -10.97 -10.11 -26.49
CA VAL A 37 -10.36 -10.93 -25.41
C VAL A 37 -10.10 -12.35 -25.87
N HIS A 38 -11.04 -12.96 -26.57
CA HIS A 38 -10.89 -14.29 -27.16
C HIS A 38 -9.83 -14.33 -28.25
N SER A 39 -9.85 -13.38 -29.18
CA SER A 39 -8.93 -13.37 -30.33
C SER A 39 -7.49 -13.10 -29.94
N ARG A 40 -7.24 -12.32 -28.87
CA ARG A 40 -5.92 -11.99 -28.32
C ARG A 40 -5.52 -12.90 -27.16
N GLU A 41 -6.37 -13.86 -26.79
CA GLU A 41 -6.14 -14.83 -25.71
C GLU A 41 -5.80 -14.14 -24.36
N LEU A 42 -6.49 -13.02 -24.06
CA LEU A 42 -6.28 -12.31 -22.78
C LEU A 42 -6.81 -13.15 -21.61
N GLU A 43 -6.04 -13.18 -20.52
CA GLU A 43 -6.43 -13.88 -19.30
C GLU A 43 -7.27 -12.97 -18.38
N ARG A 44 -8.37 -13.51 -17.85
CA ARG A 44 -9.17 -12.80 -16.86
C ARG A 44 -8.56 -12.95 -15.48
N VAL A 45 -7.86 -11.91 -15.00
CA VAL A 45 -7.18 -11.89 -13.69
C VAL A 45 -8.09 -11.44 -12.54
N ALA A 46 -9.16 -10.68 -12.85
CA ALA A 46 -10.19 -10.29 -11.88
C ALA A 46 -11.51 -9.98 -12.59
N HIS A 47 -12.56 -9.64 -11.84
CA HIS A 47 -13.84 -9.24 -12.43
C HIS A 47 -13.68 -8.00 -13.31
N GLY A 48 -13.89 -8.17 -14.63
CA GLY A 48 -13.76 -7.08 -15.59
C GLY A 48 -12.35 -6.59 -15.85
N ILE A 49 -11.31 -7.33 -15.44
CA ILE A 49 -9.90 -7.04 -15.67
C ILE A 49 -9.26 -8.20 -16.42
N TYR A 50 -8.63 -7.87 -17.55
CA TYR A 50 -8.01 -8.80 -18.48
C TYR A 50 -6.57 -8.40 -18.73
N LEU A 51 -5.68 -9.37 -18.82
CA LEU A 51 -4.24 -9.18 -18.97
C LEU A 51 -3.75 -9.99 -20.19
N SER A 52 -2.81 -9.43 -20.95
CA SER A 52 -2.12 -10.20 -21.97
C SER A 52 -1.19 -11.23 -21.33
N LYS A 53 -0.93 -12.35 -22.02
CA LYS A 53 -0.06 -13.44 -21.51
C LYS A 53 1.37 -12.97 -21.21
N ASP A 54 1.83 -11.97 -21.94
CA ASP A 54 3.20 -11.44 -21.82
C ASP A 54 3.31 -10.26 -20.85
N ALA A 55 2.20 -9.80 -20.26
CA ALA A 55 2.20 -8.69 -19.32
C ALA A 55 2.60 -9.13 -17.92
N TRP A 56 3.37 -8.30 -17.25
CA TRP A 56 3.70 -8.51 -15.85
C TRP A 56 2.52 -8.19 -14.94
N VAL A 57 2.26 -9.08 -13.98
CA VAL A 57 1.17 -8.89 -13.02
C VAL A 57 1.63 -7.98 -11.89
N ASP A 58 1.09 -6.75 -11.85
CA ASP A 58 1.20 -5.89 -10.67
C ASP A 58 0.13 -6.27 -9.65
N ALA A 59 0.49 -7.12 -8.71
CA ALA A 59 -0.44 -7.63 -7.70
C ALA A 59 -0.96 -6.53 -6.76
N MET A 60 -0.16 -5.49 -6.46
CA MET A 60 -0.59 -4.35 -5.65
C MET A 60 -1.66 -3.54 -6.39
N TYR A 61 -1.42 -3.24 -7.66
CA TYR A 61 -2.38 -2.50 -8.47
C TYR A 61 -3.68 -3.28 -8.71
N LEU A 62 -3.58 -4.59 -8.99
CA LEU A 62 -4.77 -5.45 -9.10
C LEU A 62 -5.58 -5.49 -7.81
N LEU A 63 -4.94 -5.53 -6.66
CA LEU A 63 -5.62 -5.47 -5.37
C LEU A 63 -6.37 -4.15 -5.20
N HIS A 64 -5.75 -3.02 -5.53
CA HIS A 64 -6.38 -1.71 -5.52
C HIS A 64 -7.60 -1.64 -6.46
N LEU A 65 -7.47 -2.12 -7.70
CA LEU A 65 -8.57 -2.12 -8.66
C LEU A 65 -9.77 -2.98 -8.25
N ARG A 66 -9.51 -4.05 -7.47
CA ARG A 66 -10.55 -4.96 -6.97
C ARG A 66 -11.24 -4.44 -5.73
N VAL A 67 -10.53 -3.70 -4.89
CA VAL A 67 -11.02 -3.19 -3.61
C VAL A 67 -10.62 -1.73 -3.46
N GLU A 68 -11.38 -0.83 -4.12
CA GLU A 68 -11.09 0.62 -4.18
C GLU A 68 -10.92 1.28 -2.80
N GLN A 69 -11.58 0.76 -1.76
CA GLN A 69 -11.43 1.30 -0.41
C GLN A 69 -10.22 0.76 0.35
N ALA A 70 -9.50 -0.23 -0.19
CA ALA A 70 -8.30 -0.74 0.46
C ALA A 70 -7.16 0.28 0.33
N VAL A 71 -6.56 0.64 1.45
CA VAL A 71 -5.38 1.50 1.53
C VAL A 71 -4.22 0.67 2.03
N PHE A 72 -3.10 0.65 1.32
CA PHE A 72 -1.89 -0.02 1.78
C PHE A 72 -1.41 0.60 3.09
N SER A 73 -1.08 -0.26 4.05
CA SER A 73 -0.82 0.15 5.44
C SER A 73 0.20 -0.77 6.10
N HIS A 74 0.59 -0.45 7.33
CA HIS A 74 1.47 -1.28 8.16
C HIS A 74 2.74 -1.70 7.41
N GLU A 75 3.05 -3.00 7.30
CA GLU A 75 4.29 -3.49 6.68
C GLU A 75 4.43 -3.12 5.21
N THR A 76 3.33 -3.14 4.44
CA THR A 76 3.38 -2.69 3.05
C THR A 76 3.62 -1.18 2.93
N ALA A 77 3.07 -0.37 3.83
CA ALA A 77 3.36 1.06 3.87
C ALA A 77 4.81 1.33 4.32
N LEU A 78 5.38 0.50 5.21
CA LEU A 78 6.81 0.60 5.54
C LEU A 78 7.70 0.42 4.31
N PHE A 79 7.36 -0.53 3.45
CA PHE A 79 8.07 -0.75 2.18
C PHE A 79 7.97 0.48 1.27
N PHE A 80 6.79 1.04 1.07
CA PHE A 80 6.60 2.26 0.25
C PHE A 80 7.33 3.49 0.79
N HIS A 81 7.58 3.54 2.10
CA HIS A 81 8.26 4.66 2.75
C HIS A 81 9.74 4.42 3.03
N ASP A 82 10.33 3.35 2.50
CA ASP A 82 11.72 2.98 2.76
C ASP A 82 12.03 2.87 4.27
N LEU A 83 11.07 2.37 5.07
CA LEU A 83 11.23 2.06 6.49
C LEU A 83 11.52 0.58 6.75
N THR A 84 11.72 -0.18 5.70
CA THR A 84 12.17 -1.57 5.72
C THR A 84 12.89 -1.88 4.42
N ASP A 85 13.94 -2.69 4.48
CA ASP A 85 14.67 -3.17 3.29
C ASP A 85 14.04 -4.42 2.67
N ARG A 86 12.94 -4.92 3.28
CA ARG A 86 12.29 -6.15 2.86
C ARG A 86 10.96 -5.83 2.18
N GLU A 87 10.77 -6.36 0.98
CA GLU A 87 9.44 -6.43 0.38
C GLU A 87 8.54 -7.34 1.24
N PRO A 88 7.30 -6.90 1.56
CA PRO A 88 6.41 -7.71 2.38
C PRO A 88 6.01 -8.99 1.64
N LEU A 89 6.09 -10.13 2.34
CA LEU A 89 5.65 -11.44 1.82
C LEU A 89 4.13 -11.48 1.60
N GLU A 90 3.39 -10.77 2.44
CA GLU A 90 1.95 -10.61 2.36
C GLU A 90 1.61 -9.13 2.38
N TYR A 91 0.73 -8.69 1.47
CA TYR A 91 0.31 -7.30 1.49
C TYR A 91 -0.59 -7.00 2.67
N THR A 92 -0.37 -5.85 3.29
CA THR A 92 -1.19 -5.33 4.38
C THR A 92 -2.01 -4.13 3.92
N VAL A 93 -3.31 -4.21 4.16
CA VAL A 93 -4.24 -3.13 3.80
C VAL A 93 -5.16 -2.79 4.96
N THR A 94 -5.62 -1.56 5.00
CA THR A 94 -6.67 -1.09 5.91
C THR A 94 -7.93 -0.77 5.12
N VAL A 95 -9.06 -1.29 5.59
CA VAL A 95 -10.40 -1.03 5.04
C VAL A 95 -11.32 -0.44 6.12
N LYS A 96 -12.45 0.11 5.71
CA LYS A 96 -13.46 0.61 6.65
C LYS A 96 -14.12 -0.53 7.42
N THR A 97 -14.41 -0.29 8.70
CA THR A 97 -15.24 -1.20 9.50
C THR A 97 -16.55 -1.49 8.78
N GLY A 98 -16.96 -2.77 8.76
CA GLY A 98 -18.13 -3.26 8.02
C GLY A 98 -17.80 -3.91 6.66
N TYR A 99 -16.58 -3.75 6.15
CA TYR A 99 -16.13 -4.53 5.00
C TYR A 99 -15.89 -6.01 5.38
N ASN A 100 -16.33 -6.92 4.51
CA ASN A 100 -16.06 -8.36 4.71
C ASN A 100 -14.69 -8.74 4.11
N PRO A 101 -13.67 -8.98 4.94
CA PRO A 101 -12.31 -9.24 4.47
C PRO A 101 -12.05 -10.71 4.08
N SER A 102 -13.03 -11.61 4.17
CA SER A 102 -12.82 -13.06 4.04
C SER A 102 -12.11 -13.44 2.75
N LYS A 103 -12.47 -12.80 1.63
CA LYS A 103 -11.86 -13.08 0.33
C LYS A 103 -10.40 -12.63 0.27
N LEU A 104 -10.10 -11.43 0.76
CA LEU A 104 -8.72 -10.91 0.80
C LEU A 104 -7.83 -11.77 1.70
N LYS A 105 -8.34 -12.16 2.86
CA LYS A 105 -7.60 -13.04 3.79
C LYS A 105 -7.33 -14.42 3.20
N ALA A 106 -8.28 -14.99 2.46
CA ALA A 106 -8.09 -16.26 1.77
C ALA A 106 -7.02 -16.19 0.67
N GLU A 107 -6.75 -14.99 0.15
CA GLU A 107 -5.71 -14.71 -0.84
C GLU A 107 -4.36 -14.31 -0.22
N GLY A 108 -4.20 -14.41 1.11
CA GLY A 108 -2.96 -14.08 1.81
C GLY A 108 -2.78 -12.58 2.10
N VAL A 109 -3.84 -11.76 1.98
CA VAL A 109 -3.75 -10.33 2.32
C VAL A 109 -4.09 -10.13 3.79
N GLN A 110 -3.21 -9.47 4.53
CA GLN A 110 -3.50 -9.04 5.89
C GLN A 110 -4.40 -7.82 5.89
N VAL A 111 -5.55 -7.90 6.55
CA VAL A 111 -6.56 -6.85 6.51
C VAL A 111 -6.81 -6.29 7.91
N PHE A 112 -6.52 -5.00 8.06
CA PHE A 112 -6.88 -4.20 9.22
C PHE A 112 -8.16 -3.42 8.95
N THR A 113 -8.91 -3.11 10.02
CA THR A 113 -10.13 -2.32 9.92
C THR A 113 -10.05 -1.07 10.76
N ILE A 114 -10.65 0.02 10.26
CA ILE A 114 -10.70 1.29 10.96
C ILE A 114 -12.08 1.92 10.78
N LYS A 115 -12.50 2.74 11.72
CA LYS A 115 -13.71 3.54 11.60
C LYS A 115 -13.67 4.43 10.37
N ALA A 116 -14.83 4.64 9.73
CA ALA A 116 -14.95 5.39 8.48
C ALA A 116 -14.37 6.82 8.58
N GLU A 117 -14.58 7.50 9.72
CA GLU A 117 -14.07 8.85 9.98
C GLU A 117 -12.54 8.93 10.06
N LEU A 118 -11.88 7.84 10.38
CA LEU A 118 -10.41 7.78 10.50
C LEU A 118 -9.75 7.17 9.25
N HIS A 119 -10.53 6.60 8.34
CA HIS A 119 -9.99 5.92 7.15
C HIS A 119 -9.28 6.87 6.19
N GLY A 120 -9.76 8.10 6.04
CA GLY A 120 -9.14 9.11 5.17
C GLY A 120 -7.98 9.86 5.82
N VAL A 121 -7.70 9.66 7.12
CA VAL A 121 -6.61 10.37 7.81
C VAL A 121 -5.26 9.81 7.37
N GLY A 122 -4.41 10.68 6.84
CA GLY A 122 -3.08 10.30 6.34
C GLY A 122 -3.11 9.55 5.01
N LEU A 123 -4.21 9.63 4.25
CA LEU A 123 -4.30 9.03 2.92
C LEU A 123 -3.42 9.80 1.93
N THR A 124 -2.55 9.09 1.25
CA THR A 124 -1.70 9.57 0.15
C THR A 124 -1.60 8.50 -0.94
N THR A 125 -0.70 8.67 -1.88
CA THR A 125 -0.44 7.72 -2.95
C THR A 125 1.03 7.39 -3.05
N ALA A 126 1.34 6.19 -3.51
CA ALA A 126 2.70 5.78 -3.88
C ALA A 126 2.67 5.04 -5.23
N GLN A 127 3.83 4.88 -5.83
CA GLN A 127 3.98 4.07 -7.04
C GLN A 127 4.44 2.66 -6.67
N THR A 128 3.80 1.67 -7.27
CA THR A 128 4.27 0.28 -7.19
C THR A 128 5.61 0.12 -7.92
N PRO A 129 6.34 -0.98 -7.74
CA PRO A 129 7.54 -1.27 -8.53
C PRO A 129 7.31 -1.27 -10.05
N PHE A 130 6.07 -1.43 -10.50
CA PHE A 130 5.67 -1.38 -11.91
C PHE A 130 5.22 0.02 -12.36
N GLY A 131 5.28 1.04 -11.49
CA GLY A 131 4.93 2.43 -11.83
C GLY A 131 3.44 2.79 -11.72
N HIS A 132 2.58 1.86 -11.26
CA HIS A 132 1.17 2.16 -11.05
C HIS A 132 0.96 2.91 -9.72
N THR A 133 0.06 3.89 -9.73
CA THR A 133 -0.29 4.64 -8.52
C THR A 133 -1.33 3.88 -7.69
N VAL A 134 -1.04 3.71 -6.41
CA VAL A 134 -1.93 3.03 -5.44
C VAL A 134 -2.09 3.88 -4.18
N PRO A 135 -3.24 3.77 -3.47
CA PRO A 135 -3.45 4.46 -2.20
C PRO A 135 -2.62 3.81 -1.09
N VAL A 136 -1.92 4.64 -0.34
CA VAL A 136 -1.12 4.25 0.83
C VAL A 136 -1.33 5.26 1.95
N TYR A 137 -1.12 4.89 3.20
CA TYR A 137 -1.03 5.87 4.28
C TYR A 137 0.32 6.55 4.29
N ASP A 138 0.32 7.85 4.67
CA ASP A 138 1.54 8.64 4.82
C ASP A 138 2.45 8.09 5.93
N LEU A 139 3.64 8.65 5.99
CA LEU A 139 4.69 8.21 6.90
C LEU A 139 4.25 8.27 8.37
N GLU A 140 3.64 9.38 8.80
CA GLU A 140 3.23 9.61 10.18
C GLU A 140 2.05 8.74 10.58
N ARG A 141 1.11 8.53 9.66
CA ARG A 141 0.00 7.60 9.87
C ARG A 141 0.50 6.18 9.99
N THR A 142 1.44 5.78 9.15
CA THR A 142 2.05 4.45 9.20
C THR A 142 2.69 4.18 10.55
N ILE A 143 3.44 5.14 11.11
CA ILE A 143 3.99 5.01 12.47
C ILE A 143 2.88 4.83 13.52
N CYS A 144 1.79 5.60 13.43
CA CYS A 144 0.66 5.43 14.36
C CYS A 144 0.01 4.04 14.25
N ASP A 145 -0.14 3.51 13.03
CA ASP A 145 -0.71 2.18 12.81
C ASP A 145 0.20 1.08 13.35
N LEU A 146 1.52 1.20 13.21
CA LEU A 146 2.49 0.28 13.82
C LEU A 146 2.37 0.28 15.35
N LEU A 147 2.29 1.45 15.98
CA LEU A 147 2.14 1.57 17.44
C LEU A 147 0.83 0.92 17.94
N ARG A 148 -0.25 1.02 17.16
CA ARG A 148 -1.52 0.35 17.47
C ARG A 148 -1.44 -1.16 17.37
N SER A 149 -0.71 -1.66 16.37
CA SER A 149 -0.62 -3.08 16.02
C SER A 149 0.64 -3.77 16.55
N ARG A 150 1.43 -3.10 17.40
CA ARG A 150 2.73 -3.55 17.88
C ARG A 150 2.78 -4.98 18.44
N ASN A 151 1.65 -5.45 18.99
CA ASN A 151 1.56 -6.81 19.55
C ASN A 151 1.35 -7.89 18.48
N ASN A 152 1.05 -7.48 17.23
CA ASN A 152 0.72 -8.37 16.12
C ASN A 152 1.80 -8.35 15.03
N MET A 153 2.95 -7.75 15.30
CA MET A 153 4.05 -7.71 14.34
C MET A 153 5.37 -8.13 14.99
N GLU A 154 6.32 -8.50 14.17
CA GLU A 154 7.66 -8.88 14.62
C GLU A 154 8.35 -7.69 15.29
N MET A 155 8.86 -7.90 16.51
CA MET A 155 9.49 -6.85 17.31
C MET A 155 10.69 -6.20 16.60
N GLN A 156 11.45 -6.98 15.85
CA GLN A 156 12.60 -6.48 15.12
C GLN A 156 12.20 -5.51 14.01
N THR A 157 11.17 -5.85 13.22
CA THR A 157 10.58 -4.99 12.18
C THR A 157 10.05 -3.70 12.78
N PHE A 158 9.29 -3.81 13.88
CA PHE A 158 8.74 -2.66 14.59
C PHE A 158 9.83 -1.69 15.09
N GLN A 159 10.84 -2.21 15.80
CA GLN A 159 11.94 -1.38 16.31
C GLN A 159 12.79 -0.79 15.18
N GLY A 160 13.04 -1.57 14.12
CA GLY A 160 13.75 -1.12 12.93
C GLY A 160 13.08 0.08 12.28
N ALA A 161 11.78 -0.05 12.01
CA ALA A 161 10.99 1.02 11.41
C ALA A 161 10.98 2.30 12.24
N LEU A 162 10.81 2.20 13.57
CA LEU A 162 10.86 3.37 14.45
C LEU A 162 12.23 4.04 14.46
N LYS A 163 13.34 3.27 14.47
CA LYS A 163 14.70 3.81 14.38
C LYS A 163 14.94 4.52 13.05
N MET A 164 14.49 3.92 11.93
CA MET A 164 14.61 4.53 10.61
C MET A 164 13.79 5.82 10.54
N TYR A 165 12.55 5.81 11.00
CA TYR A 165 11.72 7.01 11.10
C TYR A 165 12.39 8.13 11.92
N ALA A 166 12.93 7.82 13.10
CA ALA A 166 13.58 8.79 13.97
C ALA A 166 14.76 9.51 13.29
N ARG A 167 15.46 8.84 12.38
CA ARG A 167 16.60 9.38 11.61
C ARG A 167 16.20 10.20 10.39
N ARG A 168 14.96 10.12 9.92
CA ARG A 168 14.51 10.82 8.73
C ARG A 168 14.52 12.34 8.96
N LYS A 169 14.92 13.08 7.92
CA LYS A 169 14.92 14.55 7.93
C LYS A 169 13.55 15.13 7.56
N ASP A 170 12.77 14.39 6.79
CA ASP A 170 11.45 14.75 6.27
C ASP A 170 10.28 14.38 7.21
N LYS A 171 10.55 13.85 8.40
CA LYS A 171 9.51 13.53 9.40
C LYS A 171 8.80 14.79 9.88
N ASP A 172 7.47 14.73 9.97
CA ASP A 172 6.63 15.77 10.55
C ASP A 172 6.12 15.38 11.95
N LEU A 173 6.88 15.76 12.96
CA LEU A 173 6.52 15.46 14.36
C LEU A 173 5.21 16.12 14.81
N ARG A 174 4.82 17.25 14.21
CA ARG A 174 3.55 17.92 14.53
C ARG A 174 2.39 17.06 14.03
N THR A 175 2.44 16.63 12.78
CA THR A 175 1.45 15.72 12.19
C THR A 175 1.43 14.39 12.91
N LEU A 176 2.59 13.81 13.23
CA LEU A 176 2.68 12.57 14.01
C LEU A 176 1.96 12.69 15.37
N MET A 177 2.21 13.75 16.14
CA MET A 177 1.54 13.95 17.43
C MET A 177 0.03 14.15 17.30
N ARG A 178 -0.40 14.87 16.27
CA ARG A 178 -1.83 15.04 15.96
C ARG A 178 -2.48 13.70 15.67
N TYR A 179 -1.88 12.87 14.82
CA TYR A 179 -2.39 11.53 14.51
C TYR A 179 -2.34 10.62 15.74
N ALA A 180 -1.28 10.66 16.53
CA ALA A 180 -1.16 9.87 17.75
C ALA A 180 -2.31 10.14 18.74
N GLY A 181 -2.76 11.39 18.85
CA GLY A 181 -3.96 11.74 19.62
C GLY A 181 -5.23 11.13 19.02
N MET A 182 -5.44 11.26 17.70
CA MET A 182 -6.61 10.71 17.00
C MET A 182 -6.69 9.17 17.13
N PHE A 183 -5.54 8.50 17.02
CA PHE A 183 -5.43 7.02 17.09
C PHE A 183 -5.19 6.47 18.50
N ARG A 184 -5.16 7.34 19.53
CA ARG A 184 -4.98 7.01 20.95
C ARG A 184 -3.67 6.26 21.25
N VAL A 185 -2.61 6.63 20.56
CA VAL A 185 -1.26 6.05 20.75
C VAL A 185 -0.25 7.06 21.30
N GLU A 186 -0.67 8.26 21.66
CA GLU A 186 0.20 9.36 22.11
C GLU A 186 1.11 8.96 23.28
N LYS A 187 0.55 8.29 24.31
CA LYS A 187 1.33 7.85 25.47
C LYS A 187 2.43 6.87 25.08
N ILE A 188 2.11 5.95 24.20
CA ILE A 188 3.06 4.93 23.72
C ILE A 188 4.13 5.59 22.84
N LEU A 189 3.71 6.49 21.94
CA LEU A 189 4.64 7.24 21.09
C LEU A 189 5.66 8.01 21.91
N ARG A 190 5.23 8.74 22.96
CA ARG A 190 6.13 9.48 23.84
C ARG A 190 7.18 8.58 24.48
N GLN A 191 6.81 7.42 24.99
CA GLN A 191 7.75 6.45 25.55
C GLN A 191 8.83 6.03 24.55
N TYR A 192 8.46 5.78 23.28
CA TYR A 192 9.43 5.40 22.25
C TYR A 192 10.31 6.59 21.80
N LEU A 193 9.76 7.79 21.72
CA LEU A 193 10.55 9.00 21.41
C LEU A 193 11.58 9.31 22.49
N GLU A 194 11.21 9.20 23.77
CA GLU A 194 12.11 9.38 24.90
C GLU A 194 13.26 8.36 24.88
N LEU A 195 12.95 7.08 24.65
CA LEU A 195 13.97 6.03 24.53
C LEU A 195 14.88 6.25 23.32
N SER A 196 14.35 6.70 22.17
CA SER A 196 15.15 7.02 20.98
C SER A 196 16.09 8.20 21.22
N LEU A 197 15.64 9.23 21.95
CA LEU A 197 16.49 10.39 22.29
C LEU A 197 17.65 10.01 23.21
N ILE A 198 17.45 9.07 24.14
CA ILE A 198 18.52 8.55 25.02
C ILE A 198 19.56 7.78 24.18
N HIS A 199 19.15 6.99 23.20
CA HIS A 199 20.10 6.23 22.37
C HIS A 199 20.78 7.05 21.27
N ILE A 200 20.24 8.18 20.84
CA ILE A 200 20.86 9.10 19.89
C ILE A 200 21.88 10.00 20.60
N SER A 201 21.73 10.22 21.89
CA SER A 201 22.64 11.05 22.72
C SER A 201 23.83 10.29 23.32
N GLU A 202 24.03 8.99 23.03
CA GLU A 202 25.28 8.26 23.28
C GLU A 202 26.12 8.10 22.00
N PRO A 203 26.78 9.14 21.49
CA PRO A 203 27.84 8.95 20.54
C PRO A 203 29.13 8.65 21.30
N THR A 204 29.66 7.45 21.09
CA THR A 204 31.11 7.17 21.18
C THR A 204 31.83 7.57 22.49
N ARG A 205 31.58 6.86 23.59
CA ARG A 205 32.52 6.80 24.69
C ARG A 205 33.43 5.55 24.64
N GLN A 206 33.65 4.97 23.47
CA GLN A 206 34.51 3.77 23.32
C GLN A 206 35.64 3.93 22.30
N ALA A 207 36.15 5.12 22.05
CA ALA A 207 37.30 5.33 21.18
C ALA A 207 38.39 6.19 21.81
N GLU A 208 38.57 6.17 23.14
CA GLU A 208 39.73 6.77 23.83
C GLU A 208 40.18 5.91 24.99
N ILE A 209 40.56 4.67 24.73
CA ILE A 209 41.49 3.92 25.57
C ILE A 209 42.28 2.99 24.63
N SER A 210 43.36 3.50 24.05
CA SER A 210 44.55 2.76 23.66
C SER A 210 45.65 3.77 23.36
#